data_336ec95a73e57688e275169b2f4b1cbb
#
_entry.id   336ec95a73e57688e275169b2f4b1cbb
#
_cell.length_a   1.000
_cell.length_b   1.000
_cell.length_c   1.000
_cell.angle_alpha   90.00
_cell.angle_beta   90.00
_cell.angle_gamma   90.00
#
_symmetry.space_group_name_H-M   'P 1'
#
loop_
_entity.id
_entity.type
_entity.pdbx_description
1 polymer ?
#
loop_
_entity_poly.entity_id
_entity_poly.type
_entity_poly.pdbx_seq_one_letter_code
_entity_poly.pdbx_strand_id
1 'polypeptide(L)'
;DEKDVPEFVEGKQPYKFDLYRVPFNEGRGGKAEPIEGASHNGKSNFFAKFSPDGKWIVFCKAENYMLLMPDSELYIVPTEGGEARRLRANTPRMNSWHSWSSNGRWLVFSSKANTAYTQLFLTHIDANGESTPPVVLERFTGSDRAANIPEFVPLPADAIAKIKEQFLDAYSFLR
;
A
#
# COMPACT_ATOMS: atom_id res chain seq x y z
N ASP A 1 15.39 -19.79 2.36
CA ASP A 1 15.69 -21.23 2.29
C ASP A 1 14.38 -22.04 2.37
N GLU A 2 14.25 -23.15 1.65
CA GLU A 2 13.03 -24.00 1.69
C GLU A 2 12.71 -24.51 3.12
N LYS A 3 13.68 -24.49 4.01
CA LYS A 3 13.53 -24.91 5.42
C LYS A 3 12.82 -23.87 6.28
N ASP A 4 12.79 -22.60 5.85
CA ASP A 4 12.24 -21.49 6.63
C ASP A 4 10.73 -21.32 6.41
N VAL A 5 10.18 -21.89 5.33
CA VAL A 5 8.76 -21.76 4.96
C VAL A 5 7.82 -22.37 6.00
N PRO A 6 8.07 -23.57 6.57
CA PRO A 6 7.22 -24.13 7.62
C PRO A 6 7.19 -23.26 8.89
N GLU A 7 8.33 -22.72 9.31
CA GLU A 7 8.43 -21.88 10.50
C GLU A 7 7.72 -20.53 10.31
N PHE A 8 7.75 -20.00 9.09
CA PHE A 8 7.00 -18.80 8.73
C PHE A 8 5.48 -19.04 8.78
N VAL A 9 5.00 -20.13 8.15
CA VAL A 9 3.58 -20.50 8.13
C VAL A 9 3.05 -20.77 9.55
N GLU A 10 3.89 -21.33 10.41
CA GLU A 10 3.58 -21.59 11.82
C GLU A 10 3.70 -20.33 12.71
N GLY A 11 4.14 -19.18 12.16
CA GLY A 11 4.30 -17.92 12.89
C GLY A 11 5.41 -17.93 13.95
N LYS A 12 6.34 -18.88 13.88
CA LYS A 12 7.43 -19.04 14.86
C LYS A 12 8.57 -18.06 14.70
N GLN A 13 8.74 -17.49 13.49
CA GLN A 13 9.78 -16.50 13.21
C GLN A 13 9.18 -15.19 12.71
N PRO A 14 9.66 -14.03 13.19
CA PRO A 14 9.30 -12.74 12.65
C PRO A 14 10.01 -12.52 11.31
N TYR A 15 9.26 -12.10 10.30
CA TYR A 15 9.81 -11.64 9.03
C TYR A 15 9.61 -10.13 8.92
N LYS A 16 10.71 -9.40 8.76
CA LYS A 16 10.72 -7.95 8.64
C LYS A 16 11.33 -7.57 7.31
N PHE A 17 10.69 -6.65 6.64
CA PHE A 17 11.13 -6.13 5.35
C PHE A 17 11.71 -4.74 5.53
N ASP A 18 12.75 -4.45 4.79
CA ASP A 18 13.37 -3.15 4.67
C ASP A 18 13.22 -2.63 3.24
N LEU A 19 13.06 -1.32 3.07
CA LEU A 19 12.92 -0.71 1.77
C LEU A 19 14.29 -0.26 1.25
N TYR A 20 14.59 -0.68 0.03
CA TYR A 20 15.78 -0.28 -0.70
C TYR A 20 15.41 0.39 -2.00
N ARG A 21 16.19 1.37 -2.42
CA ARG A 21 16.12 1.95 -3.76
C ARG A 21 17.26 1.43 -4.63
N VAL A 22 16.97 1.24 -5.90
CA VAL A 22 17.95 0.88 -6.93
C VAL A 22 17.79 1.85 -8.08
N PRO A 23 18.89 2.44 -8.61
CA PRO A 23 18.80 3.27 -9.79
C PRO A 23 18.22 2.50 -10.98
N PHE A 24 17.29 3.10 -11.73
CA PHE A 24 16.75 2.48 -12.94
C PHE A 24 17.82 2.32 -14.03
N ASN A 25 18.63 3.37 -14.26
CA ASN A 25 19.79 3.39 -15.15
C ASN A 25 19.50 2.71 -16.51
N GLU A 26 18.42 3.11 -17.18
CA GLU A 26 17.94 2.53 -18.45
C GLU A 26 17.73 0.99 -18.39
N GLY A 27 17.28 0.49 -17.26
CA GLY A 27 17.08 -0.94 -17.02
C GLY A 27 18.33 -1.73 -16.60
N ARG A 28 19.51 -1.07 -16.53
CA ARG A 28 20.75 -1.74 -16.08
C ARG A 28 20.85 -1.89 -14.56
N GLY A 29 20.01 -1.15 -13.83
CA GLY A 29 20.04 -1.16 -12.37
C GLY A 29 21.27 -0.49 -11.79
N GLY A 30 21.59 -0.86 -10.55
CA GLY A 30 22.74 -0.34 -9.82
C GLY A 30 22.83 -0.92 -8.41
N LYS A 31 23.65 -0.33 -7.56
CA LYS A 31 23.77 -0.71 -6.16
C LYS A 31 22.48 -0.38 -5.41
N ALA A 32 21.95 -1.36 -4.70
CA ALA A 32 20.82 -1.15 -3.79
C ALA A 32 21.26 -0.36 -2.56
N GLU A 33 20.51 0.68 -2.20
CA GLU A 33 20.75 1.51 -1.03
C GLU A 33 19.53 1.51 -0.12
N PRO A 34 19.69 1.34 1.21
CA PRO A 34 18.58 1.39 2.14
C PRO A 34 17.98 2.80 2.17
N ILE A 35 16.66 2.89 2.29
CA ILE A 35 15.97 4.16 2.46
C ILE A 35 15.96 4.48 3.95
N GLU A 36 16.69 5.54 4.35
CA GLU A 36 16.68 6.02 5.72
C GLU A 36 15.26 6.33 6.18
N GLY A 37 14.90 5.90 7.40
CA GLY A 37 13.54 5.99 7.96
C GLY A 37 12.59 4.86 7.56
N ALA A 38 12.90 4.14 6.46
CA ALA A 38 12.12 3.01 5.97
C ALA A 38 12.93 1.69 5.89
N SER A 39 14.11 1.68 6.50
CA SER A 39 14.98 0.52 6.60
C SER A 39 15.67 0.49 7.96
N HIS A 40 16.07 -0.69 8.41
CA HIS A 40 16.87 -0.93 9.64
C HIS A 40 16.26 -0.30 10.92
N ASN A 41 14.95 -0.12 10.95
CA ASN A 41 14.21 0.51 12.05
C ASN A 41 13.53 -0.50 13.00
N GLY A 42 13.83 -1.80 12.84
CA GLY A 42 13.29 -2.86 13.66
C GLY A 42 11.84 -3.23 13.38
N LYS A 43 11.21 -2.62 12.37
CA LYS A 43 9.84 -2.90 11.91
C LYS A 43 9.88 -3.54 10.53
N SER A 44 8.73 -4.00 10.07
CA SER A 44 8.51 -4.42 8.69
C SER A 44 8.02 -3.22 7.88
N ASN A 45 8.72 -2.89 6.79
CA ASN A 45 8.42 -1.77 5.91
C ASN A 45 8.13 -2.30 4.50
N PHE A 46 6.96 -2.00 3.92
CA PHE A 46 6.51 -2.64 2.70
C PHE A 46 5.58 -1.76 1.86
N PHE A 47 5.32 -2.16 0.63
CA PHE A 47 4.44 -1.50 -0.34
C PHE A 47 4.79 -0.02 -0.59
N ALA A 48 6.06 0.28 -0.80
CA ALA A 48 6.51 1.63 -1.12
C ALA A 48 5.96 2.12 -2.46
N LYS A 49 5.42 3.35 -2.47
CA LYS A 49 5.01 4.05 -3.69
C LYS A 49 5.51 5.49 -3.69
N PHE A 50 6.19 5.88 -4.76
CA PHE A 50 6.60 7.26 -4.97
C PHE A 50 5.39 8.16 -5.24
N SER A 51 5.42 9.38 -4.73
CA SER A 51 4.52 10.42 -5.20
C SER A 51 4.82 10.76 -6.67
N PRO A 52 3.83 11.20 -7.47
CA PRO A 52 4.04 11.53 -8.87
C PRO A 52 5.07 12.63 -9.14
N ASP A 53 5.29 13.53 -8.20
CA ASP A 53 6.31 14.58 -8.26
C ASP A 53 7.70 14.11 -7.80
N GLY A 54 7.83 12.86 -7.38
CA GLY A 54 9.07 12.24 -6.94
C GLY A 54 9.63 12.72 -5.60
N LYS A 55 8.88 13.53 -4.83
CA LYS A 55 9.38 14.10 -3.56
C LYS A 55 9.22 13.17 -2.37
N TRP A 56 8.20 12.32 -2.39
CA TRP A 56 7.77 11.52 -1.27
C TRP A 56 7.68 10.04 -1.61
N ILE A 57 7.90 9.21 -0.62
CA ILE A 57 7.58 7.79 -0.63
C ILE A 57 6.56 7.55 0.48
N VAL A 58 5.37 7.02 0.14
CA VAL A 58 4.44 6.46 1.11
C VAL A 58 4.64 4.96 1.17
N PHE A 59 4.63 4.40 2.36
CA PHE A 59 4.82 2.98 2.59
C PHE A 59 4.03 2.50 3.81
N CYS A 60 3.86 1.19 3.92
CA CYS A 60 3.28 0.55 5.09
C CYS A 60 4.36 0.15 6.09
N LYS A 61 4.07 0.28 7.38
CA LYS A 61 4.91 -0.17 8.47
C LYS A 61 4.08 -1.01 9.46
N ALA A 62 4.61 -2.15 9.88
CA ALA A 62 4.02 -3.04 10.87
C ALA A 62 5.10 -3.66 11.76
N GLU A 63 4.70 -4.33 12.84
CA GLU A 63 5.63 -5.08 13.69
C GLU A 63 6.28 -6.23 12.94
N ASN A 64 5.53 -6.89 12.08
CA ASN A 64 5.95 -8.10 11.39
C ASN A 64 5.26 -8.21 10.03
N TYR A 65 5.86 -8.94 9.06
CA TYR A 65 5.30 -9.33 7.77
C TYR A 65 4.73 -8.17 6.93
N MET A 66 3.82 -8.43 5.98
CA MET A 66 3.28 -7.41 5.07
C MET A 66 1.81 -7.57 4.67
N LEU A 67 1.19 -8.74 4.87
CA LEU A 67 -0.17 -8.95 4.40
C LEU A 67 -1.17 -8.91 5.54
N LEU A 68 -2.18 -8.04 5.41
CA LEU A 68 -3.33 -7.94 6.32
C LEU A 68 -2.96 -7.76 7.81
N MET A 69 -1.78 -7.20 8.07
CA MET A 69 -1.32 -6.98 9.45
C MET A 69 -2.24 -5.97 10.14
N PRO A 70 -2.84 -6.33 11.30
CA PRO A 70 -3.82 -5.49 11.97
C PRO A 70 -3.24 -4.16 12.47
N ASP A 71 -1.94 -4.13 12.71
CA ASP A 71 -1.15 -2.99 13.19
C ASP A 71 -0.48 -2.19 12.06
N SER A 72 -0.72 -2.56 10.79
CA SER A 72 -0.09 -1.84 9.69
C SER A 72 -0.60 -0.41 9.57
N GLU A 73 0.33 0.52 9.43
CA GLU A 73 0.10 1.96 9.31
C GLU A 73 0.82 2.54 8.11
N LEU A 74 0.26 3.61 7.56
CA LEU A 74 0.87 4.38 6.48
C LEU A 74 1.86 5.40 7.02
N TYR A 75 3.06 5.39 6.48
CA TYR A 75 4.13 6.35 6.74
C TYR A 75 4.55 7.05 5.47
N ILE A 76 5.10 8.23 5.61
CA ILE A 76 5.67 9.02 4.52
C ILE A 76 7.10 9.42 4.87
N VAL A 77 7.99 9.37 3.88
CA VAL A 77 9.39 9.75 4.00
C VAL A 77 9.82 10.52 2.75
N PRO A 78 10.74 11.50 2.85
CA PRO A 78 11.33 12.11 1.65
C PRO A 78 11.99 11.03 0.75
N THR A 79 11.95 11.23 -0.56
CA THR A 79 12.55 10.29 -1.52
C THR A 79 14.05 10.05 -1.26
N GLU A 80 14.75 11.08 -0.78
CA GLU A 80 16.17 10.96 -0.43
C GLU A 80 16.42 10.24 0.90
N GLY A 81 15.37 9.89 1.64
CA GLY A 81 15.45 9.33 2.98
C GLY A 81 15.33 10.39 4.06
N GLY A 82 15.44 9.97 5.32
CA GLY A 82 15.34 10.82 6.49
C GLY A 82 14.27 10.35 7.48
N GLU A 83 13.72 11.24 8.28
CA GLU A 83 12.70 10.90 9.27
C GLU A 83 11.38 10.50 8.60
N ALA A 84 10.96 9.26 8.82
CA ALA A 84 9.65 8.79 8.38
C ALA A 84 8.55 9.24 9.35
N ARG A 85 7.53 9.91 8.84
CA ARG A 85 6.40 10.41 9.61
C ARG A 85 5.17 9.56 9.42
N ARG A 86 4.46 9.27 10.50
CA ARG A 86 3.17 8.58 10.47
C ARG A 86 2.11 9.51 9.85
N LEU A 87 1.36 9.03 8.86
CA LEU A 87 0.28 9.82 8.28
C LEU A 87 -0.91 9.96 9.26
N ARG A 88 -1.47 11.16 9.33
CA ARG A 88 -2.70 11.44 10.08
C ARG A 88 -3.91 10.69 9.52
N ALA A 89 -3.85 10.27 8.27
CA ALA A 89 -4.86 9.49 7.60
C ALA A 89 -5.04 8.07 8.16
N ASN A 90 -4.11 7.57 8.99
CA ASN A 90 -4.24 6.23 9.54
C ASN A 90 -5.51 6.06 10.36
N THR A 91 -6.19 4.95 10.10
CA THR A 91 -7.34 4.47 10.87
C THR A 91 -6.86 3.56 12.02
N PRO A 92 -7.71 3.20 12.99
CA PRO A 92 -7.32 2.36 14.12
C PRO A 92 -6.91 0.93 13.79
N ARG A 93 -7.22 0.44 12.59
CA ARG A 93 -6.93 -0.94 12.19
C ARG A 93 -6.41 -1.00 10.78
N MET A 94 -5.48 -1.90 10.54
CA MET A 94 -4.89 -2.26 9.24
C MET A 94 -5.09 -1.19 8.16
N ASN A 95 -4.02 -0.49 7.80
CA ASN A 95 -3.98 0.47 6.70
C ASN A 95 -2.98 -0.03 5.67
N SER A 96 -3.40 -0.25 4.43
CA SER A 96 -2.54 -0.87 3.42
C SER A 96 -2.99 -0.56 2.00
N TRP A 97 -2.24 -1.07 1.02
CA TRP A 97 -2.56 -1.01 -0.41
C TRP A 97 -2.96 0.39 -0.89
N HIS A 98 -2.08 1.33 -0.68
CA HIS A 98 -2.31 2.71 -1.07
C HIS A 98 -1.90 2.99 -2.52
N SER A 99 -2.56 3.99 -3.12
CA SER A 99 -2.26 4.48 -4.47
C SER A 99 -2.38 6.00 -4.52
N TRP A 100 -1.47 6.65 -5.25
CA TRP A 100 -1.46 8.08 -5.48
C TRP A 100 -2.33 8.46 -6.68
N SER A 101 -3.09 9.53 -6.57
CA SER A 101 -3.65 10.20 -7.74
C SER A 101 -2.55 10.81 -8.60
N SER A 102 -2.77 10.90 -9.92
CA SER A 102 -1.77 11.42 -10.87
C SER A 102 -1.31 12.86 -10.59
N ASN A 103 -2.14 13.66 -9.91
CA ASN A 103 -1.77 15.02 -9.50
C ASN A 103 -1.00 15.09 -8.16
N GLY A 104 -0.71 13.94 -7.54
CA GLY A 104 0.05 13.84 -6.29
C GLY A 104 -0.64 14.40 -5.04
N ARG A 105 -1.95 14.71 -5.11
CA ARG A 105 -2.67 15.35 -4.00
C ARG A 105 -3.58 14.42 -3.21
N TRP A 106 -3.91 13.27 -3.77
CA TRP A 106 -4.81 12.33 -3.13
C TRP A 106 -4.17 10.96 -3.00
N LEU A 107 -4.43 10.33 -1.87
CA LEU A 107 -4.03 8.97 -1.60
C LEU A 107 -5.28 8.15 -1.26
N VAL A 108 -5.54 7.09 -2.02
CA VAL A 108 -6.54 6.08 -1.69
C VAL A 108 -5.85 4.89 -1.03
N PHE A 109 -6.49 4.28 -0.06
CA PHE A 109 -5.94 3.10 0.63
C PHE A 109 -7.06 2.21 1.17
N SER A 110 -6.72 0.98 1.52
CA SER A 110 -7.64 0.02 2.13
C SER A 110 -7.42 -0.04 3.64
N SER A 111 -8.52 -0.13 4.39
CA SER A 111 -8.49 -0.32 5.84
C SER A 111 -9.64 -1.19 6.35
N LYS A 112 -9.43 -1.83 7.50
CA LYS A 112 -10.43 -2.60 8.25
C LYS A 112 -11.02 -1.80 9.45
N ALA A 113 -11.06 -0.47 9.35
CA ALA A 113 -11.48 0.40 10.46
C ALA A 113 -12.87 0.07 11.00
N ASN A 114 -13.84 -0.15 10.10
CA ASN A 114 -15.27 -0.23 10.46
C ASN A 114 -15.84 -1.64 10.45
N THR A 115 -15.25 -2.56 9.68
CA THR A 115 -15.76 -3.93 9.48
C THR A 115 -14.64 -4.97 9.44
N ALA A 116 -14.98 -6.25 9.41
CA ALA A 116 -14.03 -7.33 9.15
C ALA A 116 -13.50 -7.31 7.70
N TYR A 117 -14.23 -6.69 6.78
CA TYR A 117 -13.81 -6.50 5.41
C TYR A 117 -13.05 -5.19 5.24
N THR A 118 -12.10 -5.16 4.31
CA THR A 118 -11.42 -3.93 3.91
C THR A 118 -12.37 -3.01 3.17
N GLN A 119 -12.27 -1.74 3.49
CA GLN A 119 -12.99 -0.64 2.84
C GLN A 119 -12.00 0.35 2.26
N LEU A 120 -12.40 1.11 1.24
CA LEU A 120 -11.56 2.15 0.65
C LEU A 120 -11.72 3.47 1.41
N PHE A 121 -10.58 4.09 1.68
CA PHE A 121 -10.47 5.41 2.30
C PHE A 121 -9.69 6.34 1.40
N LEU A 122 -10.02 7.61 1.45
CA LEU A 122 -9.36 8.68 0.70
C LEU A 122 -8.85 9.75 1.67
N THR A 123 -7.64 10.24 1.42
CA THR A 123 -7.06 11.38 2.12
C THR A 123 -6.40 12.35 1.14
N HIS A 124 -6.36 13.64 1.50
CA HIS A 124 -5.57 14.63 0.79
C HIS A 124 -4.17 14.69 1.40
N ILE A 125 -3.16 14.81 0.56
CA ILE A 125 -1.76 15.03 0.94
C ILE A 125 -1.35 16.40 0.40
N ASP A 126 -0.84 17.27 1.25
CA ASP A 126 -0.34 18.58 0.86
C ASP A 126 1.11 18.54 0.36
N ALA A 127 1.64 19.71 -0.05
CA ALA A 127 3.01 19.82 -0.57
C ALA A 127 4.09 19.48 0.46
N ASN A 128 3.78 19.53 1.74
CA ASN A 128 4.68 19.20 2.86
C ASN A 128 4.58 17.72 3.25
N GLY A 129 3.76 16.93 2.55
CA GLY A 129 3.50 15.53 2.87
C GLY A 129 2.55 15.33 4.06
N GLU A 130 1.82 16.37 4.48
CA GLU A 130 0.84 16.24 5.55
C GLU A 130 -0.49 15.72 5.02
N SER A 131 -1.07 14.73 5.73
CA SER A 131 -2.35 14.14 5.35
C SER A 131 -3.51 14.71 6.14
N THR A 132 -4.69 14.82 5.51
CA THR A 132 -5.94 15.05 6.22
C THR A 132 -6.43 13.77 6.92
N PRO A 133 -7.38 13.86 7.88
CA PRO A 133 -8.12 12.67 8.33
C PRO A 133 -8.76 11.96 7.14
N PRO A 134 -8.87 10.62 7.18
CA PRO A 134 -9.39 9.84 6.06
C PRO A 134 -10.91 9.93 5.97
N VAL A 135 -11.42 9.81 4.74
CA VAL A 135 -12.85 9.71 4.45
C VAL A 135 -13.12 8.36 3.78
N VAL A 136 -14.12 7.61 4.29
CA VAL A 136 -14.53 6.36 3.67
C VAL A 136 -15.23 6.61 2.33
N LEU A 137 -14.89 5.81 1.32
CA LEU A 137 -15.54 5.85 0.01
C LEU A 137 -16.72 4.87 0.00
N GLU A 138 -17.84 5.26 0.59
CA GLU A 138 -19.01 4.39 0.80
C GLU A 138 -19.52 3.74 -0.48
N ARG A 139 -19.52 4.45 -1.60
CA ARG A 139 -19.98 3.93 -2.90
C ARG A 139 -19.18 2.75 -3.43
N PHE A 140 -17.94 2.59 -2.96
CA PHE A 140 -17.05 1.48 -3.33
C PHE A 140 -16.96 0.41 -2.25
N THR A 141 -17.78 0.53 -1.22
CA THR A 141 -17.76 -0.36 -0.06
C THR A 141 -18.99 -1.27 -0.08
N GLY A 142 -18.76 -2.58 0.05
CA GLY A 142 -19.80 -3.57 0.26
C GLY A 142 -19.79 -4.07 1.71
N SER A 143 -20.93 -4.51 2.22
CA SER A 143 -21.04 -5.13 3.55
C SER A 143 -20.58 -6.59 3.58
N ASP A 144 -20.49 -7.21 2.41
CA ASP A 144 -20.26 -8.65 2.17
C ASP A 144 -18.96 -8.95 1.40
N ARG A 145 -18.18 -7.94 1.10
CA ARG A 145 -16.96 -8.07 0.30
C ARG A 145 -15.85 -7.14 0.74
N ALA A 146 -14.61 -7.57 0.50
CA ALA A 146 -13.42 -6.76 0.72
C ALA A 146 -13.10 -5.90 -0.52
N ALA A 147 -12.73 -4.64 -0.29
CA ALA A 147 -12.19 -3.73 -1.29
C ALA A 147 -10.68 -3.60 -1.08
N ASN A 148 -9.90 -4.35 -1.85
CA ASN A 148 -8.45 -4.41 -1.75
C ASN A 148 -7.77 -3.75 -2.95
N ILE A 149 -6.53 -3.29 -2.75
CA ILE A 149 -5.61 -2.86 -3.81
C ILE A 149 -6.24 -1.80 -4.73
N PRO A 150 -6.69 -0.65 -4.18
CA PRO A 150 -7.18 0.43 -5.01
C PRO A 150 -6.05 1.02 -5.87
N GLU A 151 -6.36 1.35 -7.11
CA GLU A 151 -5.43 2.04 -8.00
C GLU A 151 -6.11 3.22 -8.68
N PHE A 152 -5.43 4.39 -8.63
CA PHE A 152 -5.77 5.49 -9.52
C PHE A 152 -5.22 5.21 -10.91
N VAL A 153 -6.02 5.49 -11.92
CA VAL A 153 -5.62 5.37 -13.33
C VAL A 153 -5.69 6.73 -14.00
N PRO A 154 -4.67 7.15 -14.76
CA PRO A 154 -4.64 8.43 -15.47
C PRO A 154 -5.46 8.36 -16.77
N LEU A 155 -6.73 7.98 -16.67
CA LEU A 155 -7.65 7.86 -17.78
C LEU A 155 -8.80 8.85 -17.63
N PRO A 156 -9.39 9.36 -18.73
CA PRO A 156 -10.67 10.05 -18.70
C PRO A 156 -11.76 9.20 -18.05
N ALA A 157 -12.72 9.82 -17.38
CA ALA A 157 -13.77 9.11 -16.63
C ALA A 157 -14.62 8.17 -17.49
N ASP A 158 -14.70 8.41 -18.79
CA ASP A 158 -15.45 7.66 -19.80
C ASP A 158 -14.59 6.69 -20.64
N ALA A 159 -13.28 6.60 -20.36
CA ALA A 159 -12.36 5.76 -21.12
C ALA A 159 -12.66 4.26 -20.96
N ILE A 160 -13.29 3.85 -19.85
CA ILE A 160 -13.64 2.46 -19.58
C ILE A 160 -15.14 2.28 -19.81
N ALA A 161 -15.51 1.85 -21.00
CA ALA A 161 -16.91 1.60 -21.35
C ALA A 161 -17.44 0.27 -20.79
N LYS A 162 -16.57 -0.74 -20.62
CA LYS A 162 -16.97 -2.07 -20.14
C LYS A 162 -15.79 -2.81 -19.54
N ILE A 163 -16.02 -3.45 -18.41
CA ILE A 163 -15.11 -4.43 -17.81
C ILE A 163 -15.63 -5.84 -18.13
N LYS A 164 -14.79 -6.67 -18.76
CA LYS A 164 -15.12 -8.09 -18.97
C LYS A 164 -14.62 -8.88 -17.76
N GLU A 165 -15.54 -9.51 -17.04
CA GLU A 165 -15.22 -10.42 -15.94
C GLU A 165 -14.83 -11.78 -16.53
N GLN A 166 -13.52 -12.07 -16.58
CA GLN A 166 -13.02 -13.30 -17.22
C GLN A 166 -13.15 -14.55 -16.32
N PHE A 167 -13.34 -14.36 -15.01
CA PHE A 167 -13.36 -15.49 -14.07
C PHE A 167 -14.70 -16.22 -13.96
N LEU A 168 -15.79 -15.67 -14.47
CA LEU A 168 -17.10 -16.33 -14.45
C LEU A 168 -17.19 -17.48 -15.46
N ASP A 169 -16.39 -17.47 -16.52
CA ASP A 169 -16.42 -18.51 -17.56
C ASP A 169 -15.72 -19.82 -17.12
N ALA A 170 -14.86 -19.78 -16.10
CA ALA A 170 -14.19 -20.98 -15.59
C ALA A 170 -15.16 -22.02 -14.99
N TYR A 171 -16.32 -21.59 -14.48
CA TYR A 171 -17.32 -22.49 -13.95
C TYR A 171 -18.23 -23.12 -15.01
N SER A 172 -18.24 -22.60 -16.24
CA SER A 172 -19.02 -23.17 -17.34
C SER A 172 -18.38 -24.45 -17.94
N PHE A 173 -17.09 -24.68 -17.66
CA PHE A 173 -16.37 -25.88 -18.13
C PHE A 173 -16.45 -27.09 -17.19
N LEU A 174 -17.12 -26.95 -16.04
CA LEU A 174 -17.26 -28.03 -15.06
C LEU A 174 -18.70 -28.60 -14.97
N ARG A 175 -19.52 -28.38 -16.00
CA ARG A 175 -20.82 -29.02 -16.14
C ARG A 175 -20.88 -29.97 -17.32
#